data_f3e69df57a6f4d7be04aa1920b14c7a9
#
_entry.id   f3e69df57a6f4d7be04aa1920b14c7a9
#
_cell.length_a   1.000
_cell.length_b   1.000
_cell.length_c   1.000
_cell.angle_alpha   90.00
_cell.angle_beta   90.00
_cell.angle_gamma   90.00
#
_symmetry.space_group_name_H-M   'P 1'
#
loop_
_entity.id
_entity.type
_entity.pdbx_description
1 polymer ?
#
loop_
_entity_poly.entity_id
_entity_poly.type
_entity_poly.pdbx_seq_one_letter_code
_entity_poly.pdbx_strand_id
1 'polypeptide(L)'
;MYTWILVAGAINSFFDACGIGSNDLANSFGTTYGSKVLTVTQIVILASIFEFSGALLLGSPVTNTLSGSISNVTFFKAQPYVLMYGMLSALAGSTAWLFTATYLGLPVSTTHSIVGGIMGFSLVYKGVDGVVWMKSIPDFPYVAGVVPIIISWITSPIITAAMSALFYSGIRQFIFKSTNAVQRSIYFLPPVVFGTVFIESFFILSKGAGSKLTWDVSQTSWVSICVATGASLISAAAIPFLKKKVLALEDVSSAPVITDTSIVPVTTEAVVVKKGSAPAPAPAPVPVTDTALVSVCAPTSAAITEYDPRVEYTFKYLQIFTSVCTSFAHGANDVSNAVGPLAAIWYIYQNGAVASKIEVPIWILCLGGAGIVVGLSTYGVKIMEVLGKDITFISPSRGFAAELATALTVSFASKYGLPISSTQCITGGVIGISLCDYNLKDIRPTNISNRHIK
;
A
#
# COMPACT_ATOMS: atom_id res chain seq x y z
N MET A 1 18.86 -30.19 18.26
CA MET A 1 18.76 -29.45 19.53
C MET A 1 17.97 -28.12 19.40
N TYR A 2 18.01 -27.46 18.27
CA TYR A 2 17.37 -26.13 18.07
C TYR A 2 16.07 -26.15 17.26
N THR A 3 15.37 -27.30 17.16
CA THR A 3 14.10 -27.46 16.44
C THR A 3 13.01 -26.51 16.97
N TRP A 4 13.03 -26.21 18.26
CA TRP A 4 12.10 -25.25 18.88
C TRP A 4 12.21 -23.85 18.28
N ILE A 5 13.45 -23.39 17.90
CA ILE A 5 13.65 -22.08 17.28
C ILE A 5 13.00 -22.05 15.88
N LEU A 6 13.12 -23.16 15.14
CA LEU A 6 12.48 -23.30 13.84
C LEU A 6 10.96 -23.26 13.96
N VAL A 7 10.40 -24.03 14.90
CA VAL A 7 8.94 -24.07 15.13
C VAL A 7 8.43 -22.71 15.58
N ALA A 8 9.09 -22.11 16.58
CA ALA A 8 8.74 -20.76 17.06
C ALA A 8 8.91 -19.70 15.96
N GLY A 9 9.96 -19.82 15.13
CA GLY A 9 10.21 -18.95 13.98
C GLY A 9 9.12 -19.05 12.92
N ALA A 10 8.67 -20.25 12.59
CA ALA A 10 7.58 -20.46 11.63
C ALA A 10 6.25 -19.89 12.15
N ILE A 11 5.93 -20.11 13.42
CA ILE A 11 4.74 -19.56 14.06
C ILE A 11 4.80 -18.02 14.08
N ASN A 12 5.91 -17.44 14.55
CA ASN A 12 6.07 -15.99 14.58
C ASN A 12 6.05 -15.37 13.17
N SER A 13 6.68 -16.01 12.18
CA SER A 13 6.66 -15.55 10.79
C SER A 13 5.23 -15.50 10.23
N PHE A 14 4.41 -16.52 10.54
CA PHE A 14 3.00 -16.51 10.16
C PHE A 14 2.23 -15.36 10.81
N PHE A 15 2.44 -15.14 12.12
CA PHE A 15 1.79 -14.03 12.83
C PHE A 15 2.32 -12.66 12.40
N ASP A 16 3.62 -12.52 12.12
CA ASP A 16 4.17 -11.28 11.57
C ASP A 16 3.53 -10.97 10.22
N ALA A 17 3.41 -11.98 9.34
CA ALA A 17 2.69 -11.86 8.08
C ALA A 17 1.20 -11.49 8.27
N CYS A 18 0.53 -12.03 9.29
CA CYS A 18 -0.82 -11.60 9.65
C CYS A 18 -0.83 -10.12 10.08
N GLY A 19 0.16 -9.67 10.85
CA GLY A 19 0.33 -8.27 11.21
C GLY A 19 0.52 -7.37 9.99
N ILE A 20 1.34 -7.80 9.02
CA ILE A 20 1.54 -7.11 7.74
C ILE A 20 0.21 -6.97 6.99
N GLY A 21 -0.50 -8.07 6.73
CA GLY A 21 -1.79 -8.02 6.03
C GLY A 21 -2.84 -7.18 6.75
N SER A 22 -2.83 -7.20 8.09
CA SER A 22 -3.74 -6.39 8.91
C SER A 22 -3.45 -4.89 8.86
N ASN A 23 -2.20 -4.48 8.76
CA ASN A 23 -1.82 -3.07 8.72
C ASN A 23 -1.83 -2.52 7.29
N ASP A 24 -1.36 -3.29 6.33
CA ASP A 24 -0.96 -2.81 5.02
C ASP A 24 -2.01 -3.01 3.90
N LEU A 25 -3.18 -3.63 4.16
CA LEU A 25 -4.29 -3.68 3.19
C LEU A 25 -4.62 -2.29 2.63
N ALA A 26 -4.51 -1.28 3.47
CA ALA A 26 -4.75 0.11 3.11
C ALA A 26 -3.76 0.68 2.09
N ASN A 27 -2.54 0.14 2.02
CA ASN A 27 -1.52 0.58 1.07
C ASN A 27 -1.90 0.24 -0.38
N SER A 28 -2.62 -0.87 -0.58
CA SER A 28 -3.06 -1.35 -1.89
C SER A 28 -4.47 -0.89 -2.27
N PHE A 29 -5.38 -0.80 -1.30
CA PHE A 29 -6.80 -0.56 -1.56
C PHE A 29 -7.41 0.62 -0.79
N GLY A 30 -6.65 1.37 0.00
CA GLY A 30 -7.17 2.52 0.76
C GLY A 30 -7.77 3.59 -0.15
N THR A 31 -7.11 3.91 -1.25
CA THR A 31 -7.59 4.86 -2.26
C THR A 31 -8.84 4.35 -2.98
N THR A 32 -8.89 3.07 -3.32
CA THR A 32 -10.05 2.39 -3.95
C THR A 32 -11.25 2.32 -3.00
N TYR A 33 -11.02 2.10 -1.72
CA TYR A 33 -12.03 2.16 -0.69
C TYR A 33 -12.56 3.60 -0.50
N GLY A 34 -11.66 4.58 -0.42
CA GLY A 34 -11.99 6.00 -0.28
C GLY A 34 -12.80 6.54 -1.46
N SER A 35 -12.49 6.16 -2.69
CA SER A 35 -13.23 6.50 -3.91
C SER A 35 -14.50 5.67 -4.12
N LYS A 36 -14.83 4.72 -3.21
CA LYS A 36 -16.03 3.86 -3.24
C LYS A 36 -16.16 3.03 -4.53
N VAL A 37 -15.04 2.63 -5.09
CA VAL A 37 -14.99 1.87 -6.36
C VAL A 37 -15.32 0.40 -6.15
N LEU A 38 -14.89 -0.19 -5.02
CA LEU A 38 -15.12 -1.58 -4.64
C LEU A 38 -15.76 -1.67 -3.25
N THR A 39 -16.52 -2.74 -3.04
CA THR A 39 -16.99 -3.13 -1.70
C THR A 39 -15.86 -3.79 -0.91
N VAL A 40 -15.94 -3.76 0.43
CA VAL A 40 -14.95 -4.40 1.31
C VAL A 40 -14.74 -5.87 0.95
N THR A 41 -15.80 -6.62 0.67
CA THR A 41 -15.70 -8.04 0.30
C THR A 41 -14.92 -8.22 -1.01
N GLN A 42 -15.17 -7.38 -2.02
CA GLN A 42 -14.44 -7.42 -3.28
C GLN A 42 -12.95 -7.09 -3.07
N ILE A 43 -12.66 -6.09 -2.23
CA ILE A 43 -11.29 -5.72 -1.86
C ILE A 43 -10.56 -6.90 -1.23
N VAL A 44 -11.16 -7.54 -0.22
CA VAL A 44 -10.55 -8.67 0.48
C VAL A 44 -10.27 -9.84 -0.48
N ILE A 45 -11.21 -10.16 -1.37
CA ILE A 45 -11.01 -11.24 -2.36
C ILE A 45 -9.86 -10.91 -3.31
N LEU A 46 -9.86 -9.72 -3.91
CA LEU A 46 -8.82 -9.31 -4.84
C LEU A 46 -7.46 -9.23 -4.14
N ALA A 47 -7.39 -8.58 -2.97
CA ALA A 47 -6.17 -8.50 -2.18
C ALA A 47 -5.62 -9.90 -1.85
N SER A 48 -6.47 -10.83 -1.41
CA SER A 48 -6.04 -12.20 -1.08
C SER A 48 -5.38 -12.91 -2.26
N ILE A 49 -5.94 -12.78 -3.45
CA ILE A 49 -5.41 -13.42 -4.66
C ILE A 49 -4.08 -12.78 -5.07
N PHE A 50 -4.03 -11.45 -5.13
CA PHE A 50 -2.88 -10.76 -5.72
C PHE A 50 -1.71 -10.57 -4.75
N GLU A 51 -1.97 -10.35 -3.45
CA GLU A 51 -0.93 -10.38 -2.41
C GLU A 51 -0.24 -11.74 -2.35
N PHE A 52 -1.03 -12.82 -2.31
CA PHE A 52 -0.49 -14.18 -2.29
C PHE A 52 0.31 -14.49 -3.56
N SER A 53 -0.20 -14.10 -4.72
CA SER A 53 0.48 -14.29 -6.00
C SER A 53 1.80 -13.50 -6.06
N GLY A 54 1.80 -12.26 -5.60
CA GLY A 54 3.01 -11.42 -5.52
C GLY A 54 4.08 -12.04 -4.62
N ALA A 55 3.66 -12.51 -3.43
CA ALA A 55 4.53 -13.19 -2.49
C ALA A 55 5.24 -14.41 -3.11
N LEU A 56 4.52 -15.24 -3.86
CA LEU A 56 5.07 -16.44 -4.48
C LEU A 56 5.97 -16.13 -5.69
N LEU A 57 5.56 -15.19 -6.54
CA LEU A 57 6.20 -15.00 -7.84
C LEU A 57 7.39 -14.04 -7.80
N LEU A 58 7.40 -13.07 -6.89
CA LEU A 58 8.45 -12.04 -6.84
C LEU A 58 9.00 -11.75 -5.42
N GLY A 59 8.59 -12.51 -4.37
CA GLY A 59 9.03 -12.28 -2.99
C GLY A 59 10.48 -12.69 -2.69
N SER A 60 11.05 -13.62 -3.44
CA SER A 60 12.38 -14.22 -3.15
C SER A 60 13.55 -13.21 -3.14
N PRO A 61 13.68 -12.23 -4.06
CA PRO A 61 14.83 -11.31 -4.07
C PRO A 61 14.92 -10.44 -2.80
N VAL A 62 13.81 -9.91 -2.31
CA VAL A 62 13.78 -9.08 -1.09
C VAL A 62 14.02 -9.94 0.15
N THR A 63 13.47 -11.17 0.18
CA THR A 63 13.70 -12.15 1.25
C THR A 63 15.19 -12.45 1.42
N ASN A 64 15.95 -12.58 0.32
CA ASN A 64 17.39 -12.77 0.37
C ASN A 64 18.12 -11.58 1.02
N THR A 65 17.69 -10.36 0.77
CA THR A 65 18.28 -9.18 1.38
C THR A 65 18.07 -9.19 2.90
N LEU A 66 16.85 -9.46 3.36
CA LEU A 66 16.52 -9.46 4.79
C LEU A 66 17.16 -10.64 5.53
N SER A 67 17.31 -11.80 4.88
CA SER A 67 17.89 -13.00 5.52
C SER A 67 19.40 -12.94 5.70
N GLY A 68 20.15 -12.18 4.88
CA GLY A 68 21.60 -12.28 4.88
C GLY A 68 22.40 -11.01 4.62
N SER A 69 21.79 -9.86 4.36
CA SER A 69 22.51 -8.64 3.95
C SER A 69 22.51 -7.52 4.99
N ILE A 70 21.75 -7.65 6.07
CA ILE A 70 21.65 -6.63 7.14
C ILE A 70 22.61 -6.97 8.30
N SER A 71 22.56 -8.21 8.78
CA SER A 71 23.45 -8.71 9.82
C SER A 71 24.77 -9.18 9.22
N ASN A 72 25.88 -8.89 9.88
CA ASN A 72 27.19 -9.36 9.44
C ASN A 72 27.37 -10.85 9.81
N VAL A 73 26.97 -11.71 8.88
CA VAL A 73 26.97 -13.18 9.06
C VAL A 73 28.35 -13.77 9.41
N THR A 74 29.44 -13.06 9.16
CA THR A 74 30.80 -13.54 9.46
C THR A 74 31.02 -13.77 10.95
N PHE A 75 30.41 -12.96 11.81
CA PHE A 75 30.51 -13.10 13.27
C PHE A 75 29.72 -14.29 13.81
N PHE A 76 28.82 -14.85 13.04
CA PHE A 76 27.98 -15.98 13.44
C PHE A 76 28.47 -17.32 12.92
N LYS A 77 29.58 -17.36 12.14
CA LYS A 77 30.12 -18.61 11.56
C LYS A 77 30.48 -19.65 12.62
N ALA A 78 31.04 -19.22 13.77
CA ALA A 78 31.38 -20.12 14.87
C ALA A 78 30.13 -20.57 15.67
N GLN A 79 29.09 -19.77 15.68
CA GLN A 79 27.87 -20.00 16.48
C GLN A 79 26.62 -19.67 15.65
N PRO A 80 26.28 -20.47 14.63
CA PRO A 80 25.13 -20.17 13.73
C PRO A 80 23.79 -20.03 14.47
N TYR A 81 23.62 -20.75 15.58
CA TYR A 81 22.35 -20.71 16.34
C TYR A 81 22.09 -19.37 17.01
N VAL A 82 23.13 -18.56 17.27
CA VAL A 82 22.96 -17.20 17.78
C VAL A 82 22.24 -16.34 16.73
N LEU A 83 22.57 -16.53 15.45
CA LEU A 83 21.84 -15.86 14.36
C LEU A 83 20.40 -16.36 14.26
N MET A 84 20.16 -17.68 14.42
CA MET A 84 18.78 -18.20 14.47
C MET A 84 17.96 -17.53 15.58
N TYR A 85 18.53 -17.45 16.79
CA TYR A 85 17.88 -16.82 17.93
C TYR A 85 17.65 -15.32 17.71
N GLY A 86 18.64 -14.62 17.14
CA GLY A 86 18.52 -13.20 16.79
C GLY A 86 17.41 -12.94 15.77
N MET A 87 17.30 -13.77 14.73
CA MET A 87 16.22 -13.67 13.74
C MET A 87 14.84 -13.95 14.35
N LEU A 88 14.74 -14.93 15.26
CA LEU A 88 13.50 -15.17 16.02
C LEU A 88 13.14 -13.96 16.89
N SER A 89 14.12 -13.33 17.55
CA SER A 89 13.90 -12.14 18.37
C SER A 89 13.45 -10.94 17.55
N ALA A 90 14.01 -10.77 16.34
CA ALA A 90 13.59 -9.72 15.40
C ALA A 90 12.14 -9.91 14.97
N LEU A 91 11.75 -11.15 14.60
CA LEU A 91 10.36 -11.49 14.27
C LEU A 91 9.42 -11.22 15.45
N ALA A 92 9.77 -11.66 16.66
CA ALA A 92 8.94 -11.47 17.83
C ALA A 92 8.72 -9.98 18.15
N GLY A 93 9.76 -9.16 18.01
CA GLY A 93 9.68 -7.70 18.18
C GLY A 93 8.83 -7.03 17.12
N SER A 94 9.00 -7.42 15.84
CA SER A 94 8.20 -6.93 14.72
C SER A 94 6.73 -7.29 14.90
N THR A 95 6.43 -8.57 15.16
CA THR A 95 5.08 -9.07 15.39
C THR A 95 4.37 -8.30 16.51
N ALA A 96 5.03 -8.16 17.67
CA ALA A 96 4.46 -7.43 18.82
C ALA A 96 4.15 -5.98 18.47
N TRP A 97 5.05 -5.32 17.73
CA TRP A 97 4.84 -3.94 17.28
C TRP A 97 3.69 -3.82 16.27
N LEU A 98 3.64 -4.70 15.26
CA LEU A 98 2.60 -4.65 14.24
C LEU A 98 1.20 -4.87 14.81
N PHE A 99 1.03 -5.84 15.72
CA PHE A 99 -0.25 -6.05 16.39
C PHE A 99 -0.62 -4.87 17.29
N THR A 100 0.34 -4.28 18.00
CA THR A 100 0.11 -3.08 18.82
C THR A 100 -0.33 -1.91 17.95
N ALA A 101 0.38 -1.63 16.86
CA ALA A 101 0.06 -0.54 15.94
C ALA A 101 -1.32 -0.74 15.29
N THR A 102 -1.62 -1.96 14.84
CA THR A 102 -2.92 -2.30 14.24
C THR A 102 -4.06 -2.15 15.25
N TYR A 103 -3.85 -2.59 16.49
CA TYR A 103 -4.85 -2.41 17.57
C TYR A 103 -5.14 -0.94 17.83
N LEU A 104 -4.11 -0.09 17.85
CA LEU A 104 -4.23 1.36 18.02
C LEU A 104 -4.75 2.09 16.77
N GLY A 105 -4.88 1.40 15.62
CA GLY A 105 -5.31 2.01 14.36
C GLY A 105 -4.23 2.85 13.69
N LEU A 106 -2.96 2.58 13.98
CA LEU A 106 -1.82 3.32 13.43
C LEU A 106 -1.27 2.61 12.17
N PRO A 107 -1.27 3.25 10.99
CA PRO A 107 -0.54 2.75 9.84
C PRO A 107 0.96 2.91 10.08
N VAL A 108 1.70 1.80 9.98
CA VAL A 108 3.15 1.75 10.22
C VAL A 108 3.86 1.05 9.08
N SER A 109 5.16 1.29 8.94
CA SER A 109 5.99 0.56 7.98
C SER A 109 6.46 -0.76 8.57
N THR A 110 6.00 -1.86 8.00
CA THR A 110 6.39 -3.22 8.37
C THR A 110 7.86 -3.48 8.06
N THR A 111 8.37 -2.93 6.96
CA THR A 111 9.80 -3.01 6.58
C THR A 111 10.71 -2.32 7.60
N HIS A 112 10.34 -1.13 8.10
CA HIS A 112 11.11 -0.46 9.15
C HIS A 112 11.17 -1.31 10.43
N SER A 113 10.07 -1.96 10.79
CA SER A 113 9.96 -2.78 11.99
C SER A 113 10.92 -3.95 11.97
N ILE A 114 10.92 -4.74 10.89
CA ILE A 114 11.77 -5.93 10.80
C ILE A 114 13.25 -5.57 10.58
N VAL A 115 13.56 -4.56 9.76
CA VAL A 115 14.94 -4.09 9.56
C VAL A 115 15.49 -3.57 10.87
N GLY A 116 14.72 -2.79 11.64
CA GLY A 116 15.08 -2.33 12.97
C GLY A 116 15.30 -3.47 13.95
N GLY A 117 14.46 -4.52 13.92
CA GLY A 117 14.62 -5.73 14.72
C GLY A 117 15.91 -6.48 14.42
N ILE A 118 16.23 -6.68 13.12
CA ILE A 118 17.48 -7.35 12.68
C ILE A 118 18.71 -6.52 13.06
N MET A 119 18.66 -5.20 12.87
CA MET A 119 19.73 -4.31 13.31
C MET A 119 19.91 -4.33 14.81
N GLY A 120 18.81 -4.28 15.57
CA GLY A 120 18.81 -4.23 17.02
C GLY A 120 19.53 -5.42 17.65
N PHE A 121 19.18 -6.66 17.25
CA PHE A 121 19.87 -7.82 17.79
C PHE A 121 21.35 -7.88 17.36
N SER A 122 21.67 -7.44 16.13
CA SER A 122 23.04 -7.42 15.61
C SER A 122 23.93 -6.45 16.41
N LEU A 123 23.38 -5.26 16.73
CA LEU A 123 24.04 -4.26 17.58
C LEU A 123 24.27 -4.77 19.01
N VAL A 124 23.28 -5.44 19.58
CA VAL A 124 23.40 -6.04 20.92
C VAL A 124 24.50 -7.12 20.96
N TYR A 125 24.60 -7.93 19.89
CA TYR A 125 25.55 -9.05 19.84
C TYR A 125 26.98 -8.60 19.56
N LYS A 126 27.23 -7.68 18.64
CA LYS A 126 28.60 -7.29 18.20
C LYS A 126 28.81 -5.79 18.05
N GLY A 127 27.94 -4.97 18.60
CA GLY A 127 28.03 -3.52 18.43
C GLY A 127 27.87 -3.12 16.95
N VAL A 128 28.51 -2.02 16.58
CA VAL A 128 28.42 -1.43 15.24
C VAL A 128 28.91 -2.38 14.14
N ASP A 129 29.89 -3.22 14.43
CA ASP A 129 30.47 -4.19 13.49
C ASP A 129 29.53 -5.36 13.19
N GLY A 130 28.54 -5.60 14.04
CA GLY A 130 27.52 -6.62 13.86
C GLY A 130 26.55 -6.32 12.71
N VAL A 131 26.50 -5.08 12.23
CA VAL A 131 25.63 -4.62 11.17
C VAL A 131 26.42 -4.37 9.88
N VAL A 132 25.90 -4.81 8.75
CA VAL A 132 26.43 -4.47 7.43
C VAL A 132 25.89 -3.09 7.04
N TRP A 133 26.65 -2.04 7.30
CA TRP A 133 26.23 -0.68 6.98
C TRP A 133 26.25 -0.42 5.49
N MET A 134 27.37 -0.74 4.83
CA MET A 134 27.55 -0.53 3.41
C MET A 134 28.55 -1.54 2.85
N LYS A 135 28.17 -2.23 1.78
CA LYS A 135 29.03 -3.20 1.09
C LYS A 135 28.84 -3.05 -0.42
N SER A 136 29.94 -2.88 -1.15
CA SER A 136 29.90 -2.86 -2.62
C SER A 136 29.57 -4.24 -3.18
N ILE A 137 28.68 -4.29 -4.17
CA ILE A 137 28.29 -5.48 -4.91
C ILE A 137 28.38 -5.21 -6.42
N PRO A 138 28.65 -6.25 -7.26
CA PRO A 138 28.85 -6.04 -8.71
C PRO A 138 27.59 -5.66 -9.48
N ASP A 139 26.44 -6.13 -9.00
CA ASP A 139 25.14 -5.94 -9.65
C ASP A 139 24.42 -4.71 -9.09
N PHE A 140 23.50 -4.12 -9.89
CA PHE A 140 22.61 -3.10 -9.38
C PHE A 140 21.82 -3.63 -8.16
N PRO A 141 21.72 -2.88 -7.06
CA PRO A 141 21.99 -1.43 -6.89
C PRO A 141 23.46 -1.05 -6.55
N TYR A 142 24.42 -1.90 -6.79
CA TYR A 142 25.89 -1.72 -6.59
C TYR A 142 26.33 -1.56 -5.14
N VAL A 143 25.38 -1.40 -4.22
CA VAL A 143 25.61 -1.27 -2.78
C VAL A 143 24.55 -2.07 -2.04
N ALA A 144 24.99 -2.89 -1.08
CA ALA A 144 24.14 -3.62 -0.15
C ALA A 144 24.36 -3.15 1.30
N GLY A 145 23.49 -3.57 2.21
CA GLY A 145 23.51 -3.22 3.61
C GLY A 145 22.43 -2.23 4.03
N VAL A 146 22.54 -1.69 5.23
CA VAL A 146 21.50 -0.85 5.85
C VAL A 146 21.42 0.56 5.25
N VAL A 147 22.56 1.17 4.88
CA VAL A 147 22.57 2.53 4.35
C VAL A 147 21.71 2.68 3.09
N PRO A 148 21.83 1.84 2.03
CA PRO A 148 20.95 1.93 0.89
C PRO A 148 19.47 1.69 1.22
N ILE A 149 19.17 0.87 2.24
CA ILE A 149 17.80 0.67 2.73
C ILE A 149 17.25 1.97 3.34
N ILE A 150 18.00 2.61 4.24
CA ILE A 150 17.60 3.90 4.85
C ILE A 150 17.43 4.99 3.76
N ILE A 151 18.34 5.06 2.79
CA ILE A 151 18.21 6.00 1.67
C ILE A 151 16.94 5.71 0.88
N SER A 152 16.60 4.45 0.67
CA SER A 152 15.38 4.08 -0.06
C SER A 152 14.10 4.53 0.65
N TRP A 153 14.09 4.61 1.98
CA TRP A 153 12.95 5.11 2.75
C TRP A 153 12.66 6.60 2.52
N ILE A 154 13.67 7.35 2.13
CA ILE A 154 13.52 8.77 1.77
C ILE A 154 13.25 8.93 0.27
N THR A 155 13.97 8.18 -0.56
CA THR A 155 13.89 8.35 -2.02
C THR A 155 12.63 7.72 -2.61
N SER A 156 12.15 6.59 -2.08
CA SER A 156 10.96 5.91 -2.62
C SER A 156 9.69 6.76 -2.57
N PRO A 157 9.30 7.42 -1.45
CA PRO A 157 8.14 8.28 -1.44
C PRO A 157 8.31 9.52 -2.34
N ILE A 158 9.51 10.07 -2.46
CA ILE A 158 9.80 11.21 -3.35
C ILE A 158 9.63 10.80 -4.81
N ILE A 159 10.19 9.65 -5.21
CA ILE A 159 10.05 9.12 -6.57
C ILE A 159 8.59 8.84 -6.87
N THR A 160 7.88 8.18 -5.96
CA THR A 160 6.46 7.87 -6.13
C THR A 160 5.61 9.14 -6.23
N ALA A 161 5.90 10.17 -5.42
CA ALA A 161 5.23 11.47 -5.50
C ALA A 161 5.46 12.15 -6.86
N ALA A 162 6.69 12.16 -7.35
CA ALA A 162 7.02 12.73 -8.64
C ALA A 162 6.34 12.00 -9.81
N MET A 163 6.36 10.66 -9.78
CA MET A 163 5.70 9.81 -10.78
C MET A 163 4.18 10.00 -10.75
N SER A 164 3.58 10.01 -9.57
CA SER A 164 2.15 10.20 -9.38
C SER A 164 1.71 11.59 -9.88
N ALA A 165 2.47 12.63 -9.54
CA ALA A 165 2.24 13.99 -10.03
C ALA A 165 2.36 14.06 -11.57
N LEU A 166 3.34 13.38 -12.16
CA LEU A 166 3.52 13.30 -13.61
C LEU A 166 2.33 12.60 -14.28
N PHE A 167 1.91 11.44 -13.79
CA PHE A 167 0.77 10.69 -14.33
C PHE A 167 -0.51 11.50 -14.24
N TYR A 168 -0.79 12.07 -13.07
CA TYR A 168 -2.00 12.87 -12.87
C TYR A 168 -2.00 14.17 -13.70
N SER A 169 -0.87 14.85 -13.80
CA SER A 169 -0.73 16.02 -14.69
C SER A 169 -0.94 15.65 -16.15
N GLY A 170 -0.44 14.50 -16.59
CA GLY A 170 -0.71 13.94 -17.92
C GLY A 170 -2.21 13.68 -18.14
N ILE A 171 -2.88 13.04 -17.20
CA ILE A 171 -4.33 12.79 -17.26
C ILE A 171 -5.10 14.13 -17.37
N ARG A 172 -4.74 15.10 -16.52
CA ARG A 172 -5.36 16.45 -16.58
C ARG A 172 -5.19 17.10 -17.94
N GLN A 173 -3.97 17.07 -18.47
CA GLN A 173 -3.67 17.77 -19.73
C GLN A 173 -4.29 17.09 -20.95
N PHE A 174 -4.18 15.76 -21.05
CA PHE A 174 -4.54 15.03 -22.26
C PHE A 174 -5.99 14.51 -22.25
N ILE A 175 -6.58 14.30 -21.08
CA ILE A 175 -7.94 13.77 -20.96
C ILE A 175 -8.89 14.85 -20.47
N PHE A 176 -8.73 15.36 -19.25
CA PHE A 176 -9.71 16.23 -18.62
C PHE A 176 -9.90 17.58 -19.33
N LYS A 177 -8.82 18.19 -19.82
CA LYS A 177 -8.91 19.46 -20.56
C LYS A 177 -9.35 19.29 -22.03
N SER A 178 -9.59 18.06 -22.48
CA SER A 178 -10.04 17.80 -23.84
C SER A 178 -11.53 18.00 -24.00
N THR A 179 -11.96 18.52 -25.14
CA THR A 179 -13.38 18.58 -25.55
C THR A 179 -14.04 17.20 -25.66
N ASN A 180 -13.25 16.14 -25.89
CA ASN A 180 -13.69 14.76 -26.00
C ASN A 180 -13.16 13.92 -24.82
N ALA A 181 -13.25 14.44 -23.59
CA ALA A 181 -12.66 13.83 -22.39
C ALA A 181 -13.16 12.38 -22.17
N VAL A 182 -14.47 12.15 -22.29
CA VAL A 182 -15.08 10.82 -22.11
C VAL A 182 -14.53 9.81 -23.12
N GLN A 183 -14.48 10.19 -24.40
CA GLN A 183 -13.98 9.27 -25.42
C GLN A 183 -12.48 8.98 -25.23
N ARG A 184 -11.69 10.01 -24.90
CA ARG A 184 -10.26 9.84 -24.62
C ARG A 184 -10.01 8.95 -23.41
N SER A 185 -10.77 9.08 -22.33
CA SER A 185 -10.62 8.23 -21.14
C SER A 185 -10.86 6.75 -21.45
N ILE A 186 -11.85 6.43 -22.28
CA ILE A 186 -12.15 5.06 -22.69
C ILE A 186 -11.02 4.46 -23.53
N TYR A 187 -10.49 5.21 -24.50
CA TYR A 187 -9.39 4.72 -25.35
C TYR A 187 -8.01 4.77 -24.66
N PHE A 188 -7.90 5.41 -23.51
CA PHE A 188 -6.70 5.40 -22.68
C PHE A 188 -6.47 4.05 -21.96
N LEU A 189 -7.54 3.25 -21.79
CA LEU A 189 -7.49 1.97 -21.08
C LEU A 189 -6.50 0.96 -21.68
N PRO A 190 -6.55 0.59 -22.99
CA PRO A 190 -5.66 -0.42 -23.54
C PRO A 190 -4.15 -0.07 -23.46
N PRO A 191 -3.69 1.14 -23.80
CA PRO A 191 -2.26 1.48 -23.68
C PRO A 191 -1.76 1.48 -22.25
N VAL A 192 -2.58 1.86 -21.26
CA VAL A 192 -2.19 1.79 -19.85
C VAL A 192 -2.06 0.35 -19.40
N VAL A 193 -3.04 -0.50 -19.73
CA VAL A 193 -2.99 -1.94 -19.43
C VAL A 193 -1.76 -2.57 -20.08
N PHE A 194 -1.47 -2.25 -21.34
CA PHE A 194 -0.26 -2.73 -22.01
C PHE A 194 1.01 -2.35 -21.24
N GLY A 195 1.20 -1.07 -20.96
CA GLY A 195 2.41 -0.57 -20.31
C GLY A 195 2.61 -1.17 -18.91
N THR A 196 1.55 -1.22 -18.12
CA THR A 196 1.62 -1.77 -16.75
C THR A 196 1.87 -3.27 -16.76
N VAL A 197 1.12 -4.04 -17.54
CA VAL A 197 1.30 -5.50 -17.64
C VAL A 197 2.67 -5.86 -18.24
N PHE A 198 3.17 -5.07 -19.19
CA PHE A 198 4.52 -5.26 -19.72
C PHE A 198 5.58 -5.14 -18.61
N ILE A 199 5.55 -4.06 -17.83
CA ILE A 199 6.53 -3.83 -16.77
C ILE A 199 6.44 -4.91 -15.69
N GLU A 200 5.23 -5.24 -15.21
CA GLU A 200 5.04 -6.26 -14.18
C GLU A 200 5.49 -7.64 -14.66
N SER A 201 5.05 -8.08 -15.85
CA SER A 201 5.46 -9.38 -16.40
C SER A 201 6.97 -9.44 -16.67
N PHE A 202 7.57 -8.35 -17.13
CA PHE A 202 9.01 -8.27 -17.31
C PHE A 202 9.77 -8.42 -15.99
N PHE A 203 9.29 -7.81 -14.90
CA PHE A 203 9.93 -7.95 -13.58
C PHE A 203 9.78 -9.36 -13.02
N ILE A 204 8.59 -9.95 -13.13
CA ILE A 204 8.34 -11.33 -12.70
C ILE A 204 9.25 -12.33 -13.46
N LEU A 205 9.30 -12.23 -14.78
CA LEU A 205 10.05 -13.17 -15.62
C LEU A 205 11.57 -12.97 -15.50
N SER A 206 12.05 -11.74 -15.30
CA SER A 206 13.49 -11.45 -15.24
C SER A 206 14.14 -11.81 -13.90
N LYS A 207 13.43 -11.83 -12.78
CA LYS A 207 14.01 -12.06 -11.45
C LYS A 207 13.14 -12.93 -10.53
N GLY A 208 11.81 -12.89 -10.63
CA GLY A 208 10.91 -13.61 -9.73
C GLY A 208 10.91 -15.11 -10.01
N ALA A 209 10.58 -15.51 -11.22
CA ALA A 209 10.65 -16.90 -11.69
C ALA A 209 12.09 -17.32 -12.02
N GLY A 210 13.03 -16.40 -11.99
CA GLY A 210 14.37 -16.50 -12.56
C GLY A 210 15.36 -17.41 -11.82
N SER A 211 15.01 -17.98 -10.66
CA SER A 211 15.83 -19.06 -10.09
C SER A 211 15.69 -20.38 -10.88
N LYS A 212 14.61 -20.48 -11.70
CA LYS A 212 14.31 -21.67 -12.52
C LYS A 212 14.27 -21.39 -14.02
N LEU A 213 14.11 -20.14 -14.45
CA LEU A 213 14.07 -19.73 -15.85
C LEU A 213 15.40 -19.05 -16.19
N THR A 214 16.23 -19.69 -16.96
CA THR A 214 17.53 -19.17 -17.47
C THR A 214 17.32 -18.28 -18.71
N TRP A 215 16.26 -17.46 -18.71
CA TRP A 215 15.93 -16.62 -19.85
C TRP A 215 16.82 -15.37 -19.90
N ASP A 216 17.25 -15.03 -21.09
CA ASP A 216 17.95 -13.79 -21.35
C ASP A 216 16.98 -12.59 -21.39
N VAL A 217 17.53 -11.37 -21.46
CA VAL A 217 16.73 -10.14 -21.51
C VAL A 217 15.84 -10.11 -22.75
N SER A 218 16.29 -10.66 -23.87
CA SER A 218 15.52 -10.70 -25.13
C SER A 218 14.31 -11.61 -24.99
N GLN A 219 14.50 -12.84 -24.50
CA GLN A 219 13.42 -13.80 -24.25
C GLN A 219 12.39 -13.24 -23.27
N THR A 220 12.85 -12.67 -22.17
CA THR A 220 11.99 -12.01 -21.17
C THR A 220 11.18 -10.88 -21.79
N SER A 221 11.80 -10.05 -22.62
CA SER A 221 11.16 -8.89 -23.22
C SER A 221 10.05 -9.27 -24.19
N TRP A 222 10.32 -10.20 -25.13
CA TRP A 222 9.29 -10.54 -26.12
C TRP A 222 8.13 -11.32 -25.51
N VAL A 223 8.37 -12.19 -24.52
CA VAL A 223 7.28 -12.86 -23.79
C VAL A 223 6.43 -11.84 -23.03
N SER A 224 7.05 -10.87 -22.35
CA SER A 224 6.34 -9.80 -21.69
C SER A 224 5.52 -8.94 -22.65
N ILE A 225 6.04 -8.67 -23.86
CA ILE A 225 5.29 -7.99 -24.93
C ILE A 225 4.06 -8.82 -25.32
N CYS A 226 4.20 -10.14 -25.50
CA CYS A 226 3.08 -11.00 -25.85
C CYS A 226 1.98 -10.99 -24.76
N VAL A 227 2.37 -11.13 -23.49
CA VAL A 227 1.45 -11.09 -22.34
C VAL A 227 0.74 -9.74 -22.27
N ALA A 228 1.49 -8.64 -22.38
CA ALA A 228 0.93 -7.28 -22.34
C ALA A 228 0.00 -7.01 -23.52
N THR A 229 0.36 -7.48 -24.72
CA THR A 229 -0.50 -7.36 -25.91
C THR A 229 -1.80 -8.12 -25.71
N GLY A 230 -1.76 -9.34 -25.19
CA GLY A 230 -2.95 -10.13 -24.87
C GLY A 230 -3.87 -9.41 -23.89
N ALA A 231 -3.33 -8.89 -22.78
CA ALA A 231 -4.09 -8.12 -21.79
C ALA A 231 -4.69 -6.83 -22.39
N SER A 232 -3.90 -6.12 -23.22
CA SER A 232 -4.34 -4.91 -23.90
C SER A 232 -5.48 -5.19 -24.89
N LEU A 233 -5.43 -6.29 -25.65
CA LEU A 233 -6.50 -6.70 -26.57
C LEU A 233 -7.78 -7.07 -25.80
N ILE A 234 -7.67 -7.76 -24.66
CA ILE A 234 -8.81 -8.05 -23.80
C ILE A 234 -9.45 -6.75 -23.30
N SER A 235 -8.63 -5.79 -22.85
CA SER A 235 -9.15 -4.48 -22.42
C SER A 235 -9.78 -3.68 -23.58
N ALA A 236 -9.22 -3.78 -24.79
CA ALA A 236 -9.78 -3.16 -25.98
C ALA A 236 -11.14 -3.79 -26.36
N ALA A 237 -11.28 -5.11 -26.23
CA ALA A 237 -12.55 -5.82 -26.47
C ALA A 237 -13.64 -5.40 -25.46
N ALA A 238 -13.27 -4.92 -24.26
CA ALA A 238 -14.21 -4.39 -23.28
C ALA A 238 -14.72 -2.96 -23.60
N ILE A 239 -14.08 -2.23 -24.53
CA ILE A 239 -14.44 -0.83 -24.89
C ILE A 239 -15.91 -0.68 -25.28
N PRO A 240 -16.50 -1.51 -26.17
CA PRO A 240 -17.92 -1.35 -26.56
C PRO A 240 -18.86 -1.44 -25.35
N PHE A 241 -18.58 -2.37 -24.43
CA PHE A 241 -19.37 -2.54 -23.22
C PHE A 241 -19.22 -1.35 -22.27
N LEU A 242 -17.99 -0.87 -22.09
CA LEU A 242 -17.70 0.31 -21.27
C LEU A 242 -18.38 1.56 -21.85
N LYS A 243 -18.27 1.76 -23.16
CA LYS A 243 -18.93 2.87 -23.88
C LYS A 243 -20.44 2.86 -23.67
N LYS A 244 -21.09 1.68 -23.78
CA LYS A 244 -22.54 1.54 -23.54
C LYS A 244 -22.91 1.93 -22.11
N LYS A 245 -22.10 1.52 -21.09
CA LYS A 245 -22.35 1.88 -19.70
C LYS A 245 -22.14 3.36 -19.42
N VAL A 246 -21.10 3.95 -19.98
CA VAL A 246 -20.80 5.39 -19.80
C VAL A 246 -21.87 6.27 -20.43
N LEU A 247 -22.36 5.91 -21.62
CA LEU A 247 -23.45 6.64 -22.29
C LEU A 247 -24.80 6.52 -21.56
N ALA A 248 -25.06 5.38 -20.92
CA ALA A 248 -26.27 5.21 -20.11
C ALA A 248 -26.31 6.14 -18.87
N LEU A 249 -25.18 6.70 -18.43
CA LEU A 249 -25.13 7.70 -17.37
C LEU A 249 -25.63 9.08 -17.81
N GLU A 250 -25.68 9.37 -19.11
CA GLU A 250 -26.21 10.63 -19.65
C GLU A 250 -27.72 10.75 -19.40
N ASP A 251 -28.46 9.66 -19.55
CA ASP A 251 -29.93 9.64 -19.41
C ASP A 251 -30.37 9.96 -17.97
N VAL A 252 -29.50 9.67 -16.98
CA VAL A 252 -29.76 9.94 -15.55
C VAL A 252 -29.40 11.38 -15.18
N SER A 253 -28.37 11.97 -15.79
CA SER A 253 -27.94 13.36 -15.53
C SER A 253 -28.81 14.41 -16.20
N SER A 254 -29.55 14.03 -17.27
CA SER A 254 -30.48 14.90 -17.99
C SER A 254 -31.89 14.90 -17.41
N ALA A 255 -32.16 14.09 -16.36
CA ALA A 255 -33.42 14.19 -15.64
C ALA A 255 -33.53 15.59 -15.02
N PRO A 256 -34.65 16.31 -15.21
CA PRO A 256 -34.81 17.67 -14.69
C PRO A 256 -34.60 17.60 -13.17
N VAL A 257 -33.63 18.37 -12.70
CA VAL A 257 -33.51 18.66 -11.27
C VAL A 257 -34.81 19.29 -10.84
N ILE A 258 -35.66 18.53 -10.17
CA ILE A 258 -36.80 19.11 -9.46
C ILE A 258 -36.19 20.00 -8.39
N THR A 259 -35.96 21.24 -8.73
CA THR A 259 -35.69 22.31 -7.79
C THR A 259 -36.99 22.54 -7.05
N ASP A 260 -37.23 21.68 -6.06
CA ASP A 260 -38.25 21.95 -5.04
C ASP A 260 -37.71 23.09 -4.16
N THR A 261 -37.79 24.28 -4.72
CA THR A 261 -37.51 25.55 -4.03
C THR A 261 -38.71 25.92 -3.16
N SER A 262 -39.16 25.00 -2.35
CA SER A 262 -39.97 25.35 -1.18
C SER A 262 -39.04 25.47 0.03
N ILE A 263 -38.23 26.54 0.04
CA ILE A 263 -37.66 27.06 1.26
C ILE A 263 -38.86 27.61 2.04
N VAL A 264 -39.40 26.79 2.92
CA VAL A 264 -40.29 27.29 3.97
C VAL A 264 -39.44 28.19 4.86
N PRO A 265 -39.72 29.48 4.94
CA PRO A 265 -39.01 30.32 5.89
C PRO A 265 -39.39 29.84 7.29
N VAL A 266 -38.41 29.40 8.07
CA VAL A 266 -38.59 29.18 9.50
C VAL A 266 -38.83 30.54 10.14
N THR A 267 -40.09 30.92 10.26
CA THR A 267 -40.50 32.05 11.10
C THR A 267 -40.27 31.65 12.56
N THR A 268 -39.37 32.36 13.20
CA THR A 268 -39.11 32.30 14.62
C THR A 268 -40.35 32.84 15.36
N GLU A 269 -41.34 31.98 15.60
CA GLU A 269 -42.42 32.35 16.55
C GLU A 269 -41.92 32.21 17.98
N ALA A 270 -41.83 33.33 18.65
CA ALA A 270 -41.58 33.41 20.09
C ALA A 270 -42.73 32.73 20.82
N VAL A 271 -42.47 31.60 21.47
CA VAL A 271 -43.41 30.93 22.35
C VAL A 271 -43.56 31.78 23.65
N VAL A 272 -44.67 32.48 23.76
CA VAL A 272 -45.09 33.12 24.99
C VAL A 272 -45.59 32.05 25.95
N VAL A 273 -44.81 31.78 27.00
CA VAL A 273 -45.19 30.87 28.08
C VAL A 273 -46.17 31.60 29.03
N LYS A 274 -47.44 31.20 29.04
CA LYS A 274 -48.40 31.53 30.08
C LYS A 274 -48.07 30.82 31.40
N LYS A 275 -47.89 31.65 32.46
CA LYS A 275 -47.76 31.24 33.87
C LYS A 275 -49.04 30.53 34.37
N GLY A 276 -48.86 29.42 35.06
CA GLY A 276 -49.92 28.88 35.96
C GLY A 276 -49.64 27.44 36.41
N SER A 277 -49.42 27.39 37.74
CA SER A 277 -49.53 26.28 38.69
C SER A 277 -48.33 25.41 39.07
N ALA A 278 -48.09 25.38 40.37
CA ALA A 278 -46.99 24.95 41.20
C ALA A 278 -46.81 23.40 41.38
N PRO A 279 -45.86 22.91 42.25
CA PRO A 279 -44.64 22.22 41.82
C PRO A 279 -44.62 20.73 42.29
N ALA A 280 -43.82 19.91 41.61
CA ALA A 280 -43.37 18.60 42.11
C ALA A 280 -41.81 18.61 42.12
N PRO A 281 -41.17 17.82 43.00
CA PRO A 281 -39.78 18.05 43.44
C PRO A 281 -38.73 17.62 42.41
N ALA A 282 -37.63 18.34 42.47
CA ALA A 282 -36.47 18.22 41.55
C ALA A 282 -35.70 16.90 41.69
N PRO A 283 -35.27 16.27 40.60
CA PRO A 283 -34.14 15.38 40.60
C PRO A 283 -32.80 16.15 40.54
N ALA A 284 -31.77 15.55 41.15
CA ALA A 284 -30.43 16.11 41.33
C ALA A 284 -29.73 16.57 40.03
N PRO A 285 -28.80 17.54 40.11
CA PRO A 285 -28.13 18.04 38.94
C PRO A 285 -27.15 17.05 38.37
N VAL A 286 -27.37 16.68 37.10
CA VAL A 286 -26.40 15.99 36.27
C VAL A 286 -25.35 17.03 35.84
N PRO A 287 -24.05 16.77 35.95
CA PRO A 287 -23.03 17.70 35.49
C PRO A 287 -23.15 17.91 33.97
N VAL A 288 -23.42 19.14 33.58
CA VAL A 288 -23.35 19.58 32.18
C VAL A 288 -21.87 19.60 31.83
N THR A 289 -21.40 18.56 31.16
CA THR A 289 -20.17 18.65 30.40
C THR A 289 -20.40 19.61 29.24
N ASP A 290 -19.68 20.70 29.22
CA ASP A 290 -19.56 21.61 28.09
C ASP A 290 -19.18 20.82 26.84
N THR A 291 -20.20 20.39 26.10
CA THR A 291 -20.00 19.96 24.73
C THR A 291 -19.84 21.24 23.91
N ALA A 292 -18.62 21.76 23.90
CA ALA A 292 -18.24 22.72 22.88
C ALA A 292 -18.55 22.05 21.55
N LEU A 293 -19.59 22.53 20.88
CA LEU A 293 -19.82 22.30 19.46
C LEU A 293 -18.57 22.81 18.75
N VAL A 294 -17.57 21.95 18.62
CA VAL A 294 -16.51 22.14 17.64
C VAL A 294 -17.23 22.11 16.31
N SER A 295 -17.62 23.29 15.86
CA SER A 295 -17.92 23.53 14.45
C SER A 295 -16.68 23.07 13.71
N VAL A 296 -16.72 21.82 13.21
CA VAL A 296 -15.77 21.35 12.23
C VAL A 296 -15.96 22.28 11.05
N CYS A 297 -15.15 23.33 10.96
CA CYS A 297 -14.94 24.03 9.72
C CYS A 297 -14.53 22.95 8.71
N ALA A 298 -15.51 22.47 7.95
CA ALA A 298 -15.24 21.86 6.68
C ALA A 298 -14.23 22.79 5.98
N PRO A 299 -13.10 22.32 5.46
CA PRO A 299 -12.18 23.17 4.75
C PRO A 299 -13.00 23.93 3.73
N THR A 300 -12.96 25.26 3.82
CA THR A 300 -13.53 26.17 2.82
C THR A 300 -13.09 25.61 1.49
N SER A 301 -14.04 25.17 0.65
CA SER A 301 -13.78 24.51 -0.60
C SER A 301 -12.99 25.47 -1.49
N ALA A 302 -11.66 25.42 -1.41
CA ALA A 302 -10.86 25.73 -2.60
C ALA A 302 -11.42 24.80 -3.66
N ALA A 303 -12.01 25.36 -4.70
CA ALA A 303 -12.83 24.64 -5.68
C ALA A 303 -12.01 23.46 -6.23
N ILE A 304 -12.25 22.29 -5.64
CA ILE A 304 -11.74 21.03 -6.20
C ILE A 304 -12.34 21.00 -7.59
N THR A 305 -11.51 21.01 -8.62
CA THR A 305 -11.97 20.98 -10.01
C THR A 305 -12.73 19.68 -10.19
N GLU A 306 -14.05 19.77 -10.18
CA GLU A 306 -14.92 18.63 -10.36
C GLU A 306 -14.95 18.33 -11.88
N TYR A 307 -14.45 17.17 -12.24
CA TYR A 307 -14.40 16.71 -13.63
C TYR A 307 -15.69 15.96 -14.00
N ASP A 308 -15.94 15.79 -15.29
CA ASP A 308 -17.10 15.07 -15.80
C ASP A 308 -17.24 13.69 -15.12
N PRO A 309 -18.34 13.40 -14.41
CA PRO A 309 -18.52 12.13 -13.68
C PRO A 309 -18.36 10.89 -14.56
N ARG A 310 -18.61 11.00 -15.87
CA ARG A 310 -18.44 9.90 -16.85
C ARG A 310 -16.97 9.54 -17.05
N VAL A 311 -16.07 10.52 -16.99
CA VAL A 311 -14.64 10.31 -17.08
C VAL A 311 -14.16 9.59 -15.83
N GLU A 312 -14.57 10.05 -14.63
CA GLU A 312 -14.27 9.39 -13.36
C GLU A 312 -14.84 7.95 -13.33
N TYR A 313 -16.02 7.71 -13.89
CA TYR A 313 -16.57 6.36 -14.03
C TYR A 313 -15.68 5.45 -14.89
N THR A 314 -15.06 5.97 -15.94
CA THR A 314 -14.09 5.21 -16.74
C THR A 314 -12.83 4.90 -15.92
N PHE A 315 -12.30 5.89 -15.17
CA PHE A 315 -11.16 5.70 -14.30
C PHE A 315 -11.41 4.71 -13.16
N LYS A 316 -12.65 4.45 -12.77
CA LYS A 316 -12.99 3.39 -11.83
C LYS A 316 -12.40 2.03 -12.22
N TYR A 317 -12.48 1.65 -13.50
CA TYR A 317 -11.93 0.37 -13.98
C TYR A 317 -10.40 0.37 -14.02
N LEU A 318 -9.79 1.51 -14.37
CA LEU A 318 -8.35 1.70 -14.32
C LEU A 318 -7.84 1.63 -12.87
N GLN A 319 -8.55 2.22 -11.93
CA GLN A 319 -8.21 2.17 -10.51
C GLN A 319 -8.29 0.75 -9.95
N ILE A 320 -9.33 -0.03 -10.28
CA ILE A 320 -9.40 -1.44 -9.89
C ILE A 320 -8.16 -2.21 -10.40
N PHE A 321 -7.79 -1.96 -11.65
CA PHE A 321 -6.63 -2.61 -12.25
C PHE A 321 -5.32 -2.22 -11.53
N THR A 322 -5.12 -0.93 -11.23
CA THR A 322 -3.90 -0.49 -10.52
C THR A 322 -3.86 -0.91 -9.07
N SER A 323 -5.00 -0.98 -8.36
CA SER A 323 -5.06 -1.53 -7.01
C SER A 323 -4.61 -3.00 -6.97
N VAL A 324 -5.02 -3.77 -7.97
CA VAL A 324 -4.58 -5.16 -8.13
C VAL A 324 -3.08 -5.25 -8.37
N CYS A 325 -2.52 -4.39 -9.23
CA CYS A 325 -1.08 -4.32 -9.47
C CYS A 325 -0.32 -3.89 -8.20
N THR A 326 -0.85 -2.91 -7.47
CA THR A 326 -0.25 -2.46 -6.19
C THR A 326 -0.28 -3.57 -5.15
N SER A 327 -1.39 -4.32 -5.06
CA SER A 327 -1.53 -5.47 -4.16
C SER A 327 -0.51 -6.57 -4.51
N PHE A 328 -0.34 -6.88 -5.79
CA PHE A 328 0.68 -7.81 -6.24
C PHE A 328 2.10 -7.33 -5.86
N ALA A 329 2.42 -6.07 -6.15
CA ALA A 329 3.71 -5.47 -5.83
C ALA A 329 3.99 -5.45 -4.32
N HIS A 330 2.97 -5.14 -3.52
CA HIS A 330 3.01 -5.16 -2.06
C HIS A 330 3.31 -6.57 -1.55
N GLY A 331 2.52 -7.58 -1.94
CA GLY A 331 2.77 -8.98 -1.57
C GLY A 331 4.18 -9.45 -1.93
N ALA A 332 4.71 -9.00 -3.08
CA ALA A 332 6.06 -9.30 -3.53
C ALA A 332 7.16 -8.68 -2.64
N ASN A 333 6.96 -7.47 -2.13
CA ASN A 333 7.93 -6.79 -1.27
C ASN A 333 7.78 -7.22 0.19
N ASP A 334 6.58 -7.12 0.71
CA ASP A 334 6.36 -7.10 2.16
C ASP A 334 6.22 -8.50 2.78
N VAL A 335 5.93 -9.55 2.00
CA VAL A 335 6.05 -10.94 2.50
C VAL A 335 7.45 -11.21 3.06
N SER A 336 8.45 -10.58 2.48
CA SER A 336 9.86 -10.74 2.85
C SER A 336 10.16 -10.30 4.28
N ASN A 337 9.39 -9.35 4.81
CA ASN A 337 9.50 -8.84 6.17
C ASN A 337 9.27 -9.97 7.19
N ALA A 338 8.26 -10.81 6.94
CA ALA A 338 7.94 -11.95 7.78
C ALA A 338 8.83 -13.17 7.49
N VAL A 339 9.06 -13.48 6.20
CA VAL A 339 9.72 -14.75 5.83
C VAL A 339 11.23 -14.65 5.71
N GLY A 340 11.82 -13.44 5.62
CA GLY A 340 13.27 -13.25 5.55
C GLY A 340 14.03 -13.86 6.74
N PRO A 341 13.67 -13.50 7.97
CA PRO A 341 14.27 -14.12 9.16
C PRO A 341 13.99 -15.62 9.25
N LEU A 342 12.80 -16.09 8.87
CA LEU A 342 12.49 -17.52 8.85
C LEU A 342 13.34 -18.30 7.82
N ALA A 343 13.62 -17.72 6.67
CA ALA A 343 14.49 -18.31 5.66
C ALA A 343 15.93 -18.50 6.20
N ALA A 344 16.44 -17.51 6.96
CA ALA A 344 17.73 -17.62 7.63
C ALA A 344 17.71 -18.72 8.69
N ILE A 345 16.68 -18.78 9.54
CA ILE A 345 16.49 -19.83 10.55
C ILE A 345 16.46 -21.21 9.90
N TRP A 346 15.69 -21.37 8.83
CA TRP A 346 15.57 -22.63 8.08
C TRP A 346 16.88 -23.07 7.49
N TYR A 347 17.60 -22.17 6.82
CA TYR A 347 18.88 -22.47 6.20
C TYR A 347 19.91 -22.95 7.25
N ILE A 348 20.01 -22.25 8.39
CA ILE A 348 20.94 -22.63 9.46
C ILE A 348 20.54 -23.95 10.10
N TYR A 349 19.23 -24.20 10.27
CA TYR A 349 18.73 -25.47 10.81
C TYR A 349 19.13 -26.65 9.94
N GLN A 350 19.05 -26.50 8.62
CA GLN A 350 19.40 -27.58 7.68
C GLN A 350 20.90 -27.78 7.51
N ASN A 351 21.67 -26.69 7.44
CA ASN A 351 23.07 -26.75 7.00
C ASN A 351 24.06 -26.60 8.17
N GLY A 352 23.62 -26.20 9.38
CA GLY A 352 24.50 -25.89 10.49
C GLY A 352 25.46 -24.72 10.23
N ALA A 353 25.22 -23.93 9.19
CA ALA A 353 26.11 -22.86 8.73
C ALA A 353 25.30 -21.61 8.37
N VAL A 354 25.97 -20.45 8.33
CA VAL A 354 25.40 -19.18 7.89
C VAL A 354 25.77 -18.87 6.44
N ALA A 355 24.85 -18.23 5.68
CA ALA A 355 25.10 -17.78 4.33
C ALA A 355 24.54 -16.36 4.13
N SER A 356 25.15 -15.59 3.23
CA SER A 356 24.68 -14.26 2.85
C SER A 356 23.63 -14.26 1.74
N LYS A 357 23.51 -15.38 1.02
CA LYS A 357 22.52 -15.62 -0.03
C LYS A 357 21.92 -17.00 0.15
N ILE A 358 20.61 -17.07 0.21
CA ILE A 358 19.87 -18.27 0.59
C ILE A 358 18.81 -18.53 -0.51
N GLU A 359 18.67 -19.78 -0.94
CA GLU A 359 17.51 -20.19 -1.72
C GLU A 359 16.30 -20.28 -0.80
N VAL A 360 15.29 -19.47 -1.09
CA VAL A 360 14.07 -19.41 -0.29
C VAL A 360 13.12 -20.51 -0.74
N PRO A 361 12.81 -21.52 0.10
CA PRO A 361 11.86 -22.56 -0.25
C PRO A 361 10.45 -21.98 -0.49
N ILE A 362 9.74 -22.52 -1.47
CA ILE A 362 8.39 -22.07 -1.82
C ILE A 362 7.43 -22.16 -0.63
N TRP A 363 7.55 -23.19 0.22
CA TRP A 363 6.68 -23.35 1.38
C TRP A 363 6.78 -22.17 2.38
N ILE A 364 7.96 -21.56 2.49
CA ILE A 364 8.17 -20.37 3.33
C ILE A 364 7.41 -19.17 2.76
N LEU A 365 7.46 -18.96 1.43
CA LEU A 365 6.69 -17.92 0.76
C LEU A 365 5.18 -18.19 0.85
N CYS A 366 4.75 -19.46 0.73
CA CYS A 366 3.37 -19.86 0.95
C CYS A 366 2.89 -19.53 2.39
N LEU A 367 3.73 -19.81 3.38
CA LEU A 367 3.41 -19.54 4.79
C LEU A 367 3.21 -18.04 5.01
N GLY A 368 4.13 -17.22 4.52
CA GLY A 368 4.03 -15.76 4.62
C GLY A 368 2.83 -15.20 3.85
N GLY A 369 2.65 -15.63 2.59
CA GLY A 369 1.50 -15.23 1.79
C GLY A 369 0.16 -15.61 2.43
N ALA A 370 0.05 -16.81 2.99
CA ALA A 370 -1.14 -17.22 3.72
C ALA A 370 -1.38 -16.38 4.99
N GLY A 371 -0.31 -16.05 5.73
CA GLY A 371 -0.39 -15.14 6.87
C GLY A 371 -0.91 -13.76 6.46
N ILE A 372 -0.38 -13.16 5.38
CA ILE A 372 -0.87 -11.88 4.85
C ILE A 372 -2.37 -11.97 4.55
N VAL A 373 -2.81 -13.02 3.83
CA VAL A 373 -4.23 -13.23 3.50
C VAL A 373 -5.12 -13.33 4.74
N VAL A 374 -4.70 -14.03 5.79
CA VAL A 374 -5.43 -14.12 7.05
C VAL A 374 -5.51 -12.74 7.71
N GLY A 375 -4.40 -12.00 7.76
CA GLY A 375 -4.34 -10.67 8.36
C GLY A 375 -5.27 -9.66 7.68
N LEU A 376 -5.16 -9.54 6.36
CA LEU A 376 -5.97 -8.59 5.58
C LEU A 376 -7.48 -8.91 5.64
N SER A 377 -7.82 -10.19 5.73
CA SER A 377 -9.22 -10.65 5.81
C SER A 377 -9.87 -10.41 7.17
N THR A 378 -9.07 -10.22 8.22
CA THR A 378 -9.56 -10.07 9.60
C THR A 378 -9.55 -8.61 10.06
N TYR A 379 -8.38 -8.01 10.20
CA TYR A 379 -8.21 -6.66 10.78
C TYR A 379 -7.90 -5.56 9.76
N GLY A 380 -7.59 -5.90 8.50
CA GLY A 380 -7.16 -4.94 7.48
C GLY A 380 -8.16 -3.82 7.16
N VAL A 381 -9.46 -4.11 7.30
CA VAL A 381 -10.53 -3.15 7.02
C VAL A 381 -10.46 -1.91 7.93
N LYS A 382 -10.09 -2.09 9.21
CA LYS A 382 -10.01 -0.98 10.19
C LYS A 382 -8.97 0.07 9.78
N ILE A 383 -7.77 -0.36 9.38
CA ILE A 383 -6.70 0.54 8.95
C ILE A 383 -7.03 1.18 7.60
N MET A 384 -7.65 0.41 6.69
CA MET A 384 -8.09 0.91 5.39
C MET A 384 -9.10 2.06 5.52
N GLU A 385 -10.00 2.01 6.52
CA GLU A 385 -10.93 3.10 6.79
C GLU A 385 -10.22 4.38 7.21
N VAL A 386 -9.17 4.29 8.02
CA VAL A 386 -8.37 5.44 8.46
C VAL A 386 -7.69 6.11 7.27
N LEU A 387 -6.98 5.33 6.44
CA LEU A 387 -6.26 5.87 5.28
C LEU A 387 -7.19 6.36 4.16
N GLY A 388 -8.31 5.66 3.94
CA GLY A 388 -9.24 5.99 2.85
C GLY A 388 -10.11 7.22 3.11
N LYS A 389 -10.32 7.62 4.38
CA LYS A 389 -11.23 8.73 4.73
C LYS A 389 -10.51 10.01 5.14
N ASP A 390 -9.31 9.90 5.72
CA ASP A 390 -8.71 11.00 6.48
C ASP A 390 -7.60 11.77 5.76
N ILE A 391 -7.01 11.21 4.68
CA ILE A 391 -5.82 11.83 4.06
C ILE A 391 -6.20 12.93 3.06
N THR A 392 -7.11 12.65 2.11
CA THR A 392 -7.56 13.63 1.10
C THR A 392 -8.83 13.15 0.40
N PHE A 393 -9.48 14.05 -0.34
CA PHE A 393 -10.55 13.65 -1.25
C PHE A 393 -9.95 12.86 -2.42
N ILE A 394 -10.28 11.57 -2.49
CA ILE A 394 -9.77 10.66 -3.51
C ILE A 394 -10.87 10.36 -4.52
N SER A 395 -10.65 10.78 -5.78
CA SER A 395 -11.44 10.33 -6.92
C SER A 395 -10.78 9.14 -7.62
N PRO A 396 -11.50 8.37 -8.47
CA PRO A 396 -10.93 7.25 -9.20
C PRO A 396 -9.69 7.59 -10.03
N SER A 397 -9.65 8.74 -10.68
CA SER A 397 -8.49 9.18 -11.46
C SER A 397 -7.26 9.49 -10.60
N ARG A 398 -7.48 10.06 -9.41
CA ARG A 398 -6.42 10.33 -8.43
C ARG A 398 -5.89 9.03 -7.85
N GLY A 399 -6.80 8.15 -7.40
CA GLY A 399 -6.45 6.83 -6.91
C GLY A 399 -5.63 6.04 -7.92
N PHE A 400 -6.07 6.00 -9.18
CA PHE A 400 -5.35 5.37 -10.28
C PHE A 400 -3.90 5.88 -10.41
N ALA A 401 -3.68 7.19 -10.40
CA ALA A 401 -2.33 7.74 -10.58
C ALA A 401 -1.40 7.45 -9.38
N ALA A 402 -1.93 7.48 -8.14
CA ALA A 402 -1.17 7.13 -6.94
C ALA A 402 -0.80 5.64 -6.93
N GLU A 403 -1.77 4.78 -7.19
CA GLU A 403 -1.59 3.33 -7.19
C GLU A 403 -0.65 2.87 -8.30
N LEU A 404 -0.79 3.42 -9.53
CA LEU A 404 0.11 3.10 -10.64
C LEU A 404 1.57 3.45 -10.30
N ALA A 405 1.80 4.66 -9.77
CA ALA A 405 3.15 5.08 -9.36
C ALA A 405 3.71 4.20 -8.25
N THR A 406 2.86 3.81 -7.28
CA THR A 406 3.23 2.92 -6.17
C THR A 406 3.58 1.52 -6.69
N ALA A 407 2.71 0.91 -7.51
CA ALA A 407 2.94 -0.41 -8.06
C ALA A 407 4.27 -0.48 -8.81
N LEU A 408 4.54 0.49 -9.70
CA LEU A 408 5.78 0.53 -10.47
C LEU A 408 7.02 0.71 -9.58
N THR A 409 6.95 1.58 -8.58
CA THR A 409 8.07 1.82 -7.65
C THR A 409 8.36 0.58 -6.80
N VAL A 410 7.32 -0.05 -6.24
CA VAL A 410 7.46 -1.21 -5.36
C VAL A 410 7.90 -2.45 -6.15
N SER A 411 7.33 -2.69 -7.35
CA SER A 411 7.75 -3.80 -8.21
C SER A 411 9.21 -3.65 -8.68
N PHE A 412 9.63 -2.43 -9.02
CA PHE A 412 11.03 -2.16 -9.34
C PHE A 412 11.94 -2.48 -8.17
N ALA A 413 11.62 -2.01 -6.96
CA ALA A 413 12.40 -2.30 -5.77
C ALA A 413 12.46 -3.82 -5.48
N SER A 414 11.32 -4.52 -5.58
CA SER A 414 11.23 -5.97 -5.37
C SER A 414 12.12 -6.75 -6.33
N LYS A 415 12.13 -6.36 -7.62
CA LYS A 415 13.01 -6.97 -8.63
C LYS A 415 14.49 -6.93 -8.24
N TYR A 416 14.93 -5.83 -7.63
CA TYR A 416 16.33 -5.63 -7.24
C TYR A 416 16.62 -6.01 -5.78
N GLY A 417 15.63 -6.58 -5.10
CA GLY A 417 15.78 -7.02 -3.72
C GLY A 417 15.94 -5.87 -2.72
N LEU A 418 15.38 -4.70 -3.04
CA LEU A 418 15.40 -3.52 -2.15
C LEU A 418 14.16 -3.56 -1.25
N PRO A 419 14.32 -3.72 0.08
CA PRO A 419 13.21 -3.62 1.01
C PRO A 419 12.84 -2.15 1.20
N ILE A 420 11.76 -1.73 0.56
CA ILE A 420 11.21 -0.37 0.68
C ILE A 420 9.89 -0.39 1.47
N SER A 421 9.43 0.78 1.88
CA SER A 421 8.15 0.93 2.57
C SER A 421 7.03 1.22 1.57
N SER A 422 6.13 0.25 1.37
CA SER A 422 4.93 0.40 0.56
C SER A 422 4.01 1.50 1.10
N THR A 423 3.88 1.61 2.44
CA THR A 423 3.12 2.67 3.12
C THR A 423 3.65 4.06 2.78
N GLN A 424 4.98 4.22 2.76
CA GLN A 424 5.58 5.50 2.36
C GLN A 424 5.41 5.80 0.88
N CYS A 425 5.47 4.77 0.02
CA CYS A 425 5.26 4.93 -1.41
C CYS A 425 3.84 5.44 -1.72
N ILE A 426 2.80 4.78 -1.21
CA ILE A 426 1.41 5.22 -1.48
C ILE A 426 1.13 6.59 -0.88
N THR A 427 1.64 6.86 0.33
CA THR A 427 1.52 8.19 0.96
C THR A 427 2.19 9.26 0.11
N GLY A 428 3.41 8.98 -0.39
CA GLY A 428 4.10 9.86 -1.34
C GLY A 428 3.28 10.10 -2.61
N GLY A 429 2.70 9.03 -3.18
CA GLY A 429 1.83 9.11 -4.36
C GLY A 429 0.62 10.03 -4.15
N VAL A 430 -0.07 9.89 -3.02
CA VAL A 430 -1.22 10.75 -2.66
C VAL A 430 -0.80 12.21 -2.46
N ILE A 431 0.34 12.45 -1.80
CA ILE A 431 0.90 13.80 -1.64
C ILE A 431 1.23 14.42 -3.00
N GLY A 432 1.88 13.65 -3.89
CA GLY A 432 2.23 14.12 -5.23
C GLY A 432 1.03 14.60 -6.03
N ILE A 433 -0.09 13.89 -5.98
CA ILE A 433 -1.36 14.31 -6.61
C ILE A 433 -1.90 15.57 -5.95
N SER A 434 -1.92 15.60 -4.62
CA SER A 434 -2.44 16.74 -3.86
C SER A 434 -1.70 18.03 -4.21
N LEU A 435 -0.38 17.97 -4.41
CA LEU A 435 0.43 19.11 -4.86
C LEU A 435 0.04 19.61 -6.26
N CYS A 436 -0.52 18.76 -7.13
CA CYS A 436 -0.98 19.16 -8.45
C CYS A 436 -2.32 19.91 -8.42
N ASP A 437 -3.17 19.64 -7.43
CA ASP A 437 -4.51 20.21 -7.31
C ASP A 437 -4.54 21.51 -6.52
N TYR A 438 -3.62 21.67 -5.55
CA TYR A 438 -3.54 22.87 -4.76
C TYR A 438 -2.62 23.91 -5.42
N ASN A 439 -3.10 25.17 -5.49
CA ASN A 439 -2.19 26.28 -5.61
C ASN A 439 -1.29 26.27 -4.36
N LEU A 440 0.03 26.28 -4.53
CA LEU A 440 1.01 26.28 -3.43
C LEU A 440 0.77 27.40 -2.39
N LYS A 441 -0.03 28.40 -2.74
CA LYS A 441 -0.46 29.52 -1.84
C LYS A 441 -1.49 29.09 -0.78
N ASP A 442 -2.17 27.97 -0.96
CA ASP A 442 -3.22 27.48 -0.06
C ASP A 442 -2.73 26.42 0.92
N ILE A 443 -1.49 25.96 0.78
CA ILE A 443 -0.84 25.02 1.70
C ILE A 443 -0.38 25.82 2.94
N ARG A 444 -1.26 25.95 3.93
CA ARG A 444 -0.86 26.45 5.25
C ARG A 444 -0.20 25.33 6.05
N PRO A 445 1.03 25.52 6.56
CA PRO A 445 1.75 24.50 7.35
C PRO A 445 0.99 24.07 8.62
N THR A 446 0.05 24.89 9.08
CA THR A 446 -0.75 24.68 10.30
C THR A 446 -1.75 23.52 10.21
N ASN A 447 -2.12 23.06 9.02
CA ASN A 447 -3.11 22.00 8.88
C ASN A 447 -2.51 20.58 8.93
N ILE A 448 -1.19 20.45 8.79
CA ILE A 448 -0.51 19.13 8.85
C ILE A 448 -0.18 18.77 10.30
N SER A 449 0.13 19.75 11.15
CA SER A 449 0.56 19.52 12.54
C SER A 449 -0.58 19.20 13.53
N ASN A 450 -1.79 19.66 13.28
CA ASN A 450 -2.88 19.58 14.28
C ASN A 450 -3.77 18.32 14.14
N ARG A 451 -3.54 17.45 13.16
CA ARG A 451 -4.32 16.21 12.98
C ARG A 451 -3.69 14.95 13.55
N HIS A 452 -2.44 15.02 14.01
CA HIS A 452 -1.73 13.86 14.58
C HIS A 452 -1.66 13.83 16.11
N ILE A 453 -2.31 14.81 16.80
CA ILE A 453 -2.38 14.82 18.27
C ILE A 453 -3.84 14.94 18.67
N LYS A 454 -4.58 13.88 18.57
CA LYS A 454 -5.77 13.59 19.39
C LYS A 454 -5.97 12.09 19.50
#